data_ee9b0ae37919ed681633898caa311ba4
#
_entry.id   ee9b0ae37919ed681633898caa311ba4
#
_cell.length_a   1.000
_cell.length_b   1.000
_cell.length_c   1.000
_cell.angle_alpha   90.00
_cell.angle_beta   90.00
_cell.angle_gamma   90.00
#
_symmetry.space_group_name_H-M   'P 1'
#
loop_
_entity.id
_entity.type
_entity.pdbx_description
1 polymer ?
#
loop_
_entity_poly.entity_id
_entity_poly.type
_entity_poly.pdbx_seq_one_letter_code
_entity_poly.pdbx_strand_id
1 'polypeptide(L)'
;MNKSKEFIARLQDGQFTRRQALKALGAMGFAVGAVPLGVRSALAGDNATYFTWGGYDDDGMFAPYIAQHGGPPNYVTYGDAEEGLTKMKAGFVVDVTHPCSNDIPRWKDSGMFQGMDKGRLAHYDDLFADLVNLPGANDNAGQWFMPFDWGATSITYRTDLVDLEGKAESWEMLFDPRYKGKIAVIDSAADTWYCMAILAGVDIGKPLTGDDIDKTNALMKKLRPQVRMFTNDMTSLQQAMASGEIVMAITWNETPVALAGEGHAVRFAGPKEGALTWCCGLMMHKDAPNLDGAYDIVNAMTSRETGVYVIDWWGYGHSNAAAFKVADPGILAQLGLDKDPIAYLNAGHMGVPQADDVETRINRDFEAIKTGF
;
A
#
# COMPACT_ATOMS: atom_id res chain seq x y z
N MET A 1 36.17 2.03 17.15
CA MET A 1 35.23 1.01 16.63
C MET A 1 33.89 1.68 16.47
N ASN A 2 33.34 1.72 15.26
CA ASN A 2 32.22 2.59 14.90
C ASN A 2 30.90 1.99 15.42
N LYS A 3 30.18 2.71 16.30
CA LYS A 3 28.91 2.28 16.90
C LYS A 3 27.85 1.82 15.87
N SER A 4 27.93 2.35 14.65
CA SER A 4 27.05 1.98 13.53
C SER A 4 27.28 0.53 13.05
N LYS A 5 28.55 0.06 13.02
CA LYS A 5 28.86 -1.33 12.61
C LYS A 5 28.42 -2.36 13.65
N GLU A 6 28.50 -2.00 14.92
CA GLU A 6 28.04 -2.87 16.03
C GLU A 6 26.49 -2.93 16.05
N PHE A 7 25.81 -1.84 15.72
CA PHE A 7 24.34 -1.79 15.58
C PHE A 7 23.85 -2.65 14.42
N ILE A 8 24.50 -2.55 13.24
CA ILE A 8 24.14 -3.37 12.06
C ILE A 8 24.37 -4.86 12.33
N ALA A 9 25.46 -5.24 13.01
CA ALA A 9 25.71 -6.62 13.37
C ALA A 9 24.64 -7.19 14.32
N ARG A 10 24.13 -6.40 15.26
CA ARG A 10 23.04 -6.80 16.17
C ARG A 10 21.67 -6.88 15.50
N LEU A 11 21.43 -6.09 14.43
CA LEU A 11 20.25 -6.21 13.59
C LEU A 11 20.25 -7.53 12.81
N GLN A 12 21.41 -7.91 12.26
CA GLN A 12 21.59 -9.17 11.53
C GLN A 12 21.45 -10.41 12.43
N ASP A 13 21.74 -10.28 13.72
CA ASP A 13 21.62 -11.35 14.72
C ASP A 13 20.21 -11.47 15.35
N GLY A 14 19.20 -10.76 14.84
CA GLY A 14 17.83 -10.84 15.33
C GLY A 14 17.63 -10.36 16.77
N GLN A 15 18.58 -9.59 17.33
CA GLN A 15 18.57 -9.18 18.74
C GLN A 15 17.76 -7.90 19.03
N PHE A 16 17.11 -7.31 18.01
CA PHE A 16 16.29 -6.12 18.19
C PHE A 16 14.87 -6.34 17.67
N THR A 17 13.91 -5.95 18.47
CA THR A 17 12.54 -5.76 18.00
C THR A 17 12.47 -4.50 17.14
N ARG A 18 11.55 -4.43 16.16
CA ARG A 18 11.26 -3.26 15.28
C ARG A 18 11.21 -1.94 16.08
N ARG A 19 10.63 -1.96 17.29
CA ARG A 19 10.52 -0.82 18.20
C ARG A 19 11.87 -0.33 18.75
N GLN A 20 12.81 -1.24 18.95
CA GLN A 20 14.16 -0.89 19.44
C GLN A 20 15.02 -0.31 18.33
N ALA A 21 14.85 -0.80 17.08
CA ALA A 21 15.51 -0.26 15.90
C ALA A 21 15.05 1.18 15.61
N LEU A 22 13.73 1.45 15.63
CA LEU A 22 13.17 2.79 15.42
C LEU A 22 13.56 3.79 16.52
N LYS A 23 13.63 3.38 17.78
CA LYS A 23 14.12 4.24 18.88
C LYS A 23 15.60 4.59 18.74
N ALA A 24 16.41 3.68 18.22
CA ALA A 24 17.84 3.93 18.01
C ALA A 24 18.09 4.89 16.82
N LEU A 25 17.28 4.81 15.75
CA LEU A 25 17.32 5.74 14.62
C LEU A 25 16.88 7.15 14.99
N GLY A 26 15.83 7.31 15.81
CA GLY A 26 15.40 8.61 16.33
C GLY A 26 16.43 9.28 17.25
N ALA A 27 17.21 8.49 17.99
CA ALA A 27 18.27 9.00 18.87
C ALA A 27 19.54 9.45 18.12
N MET A 28 19.68 9.10 16.83
CA MET A 28 20.82 9.48 15.99
C MET A 28 20.62 10.79 15.19
N GLY A 29 19.51 11.50 15.40
CA GLY A 29 19.34 12.89 14.96
C GLY A 29 19.17 13.10 13.46
N PHE A 30 18.48 12.21 12.75
CA PHE A 30 18.05 12.49 11.38
C PHE A 30 16.84 13.45 11.39
N ALA A 31 17.15 14.75 11.38
CA ALA A 31 16.16 15.78 11.12
C ALA A 31 15.76 15.75 9.64
N VAL A 32 14.46 15.66 9.38
CA VAL A 32 13.89 15.88 8.04
C VAL A 32 14.11 17.34 7.68
N GLY A 33 15.19 17.62 6.97
CA GLY A 33 15.49 18.94 6.42
C GLY A 33 14.95 19.04 5.00
N ALA A 34 14.24 20.13 4.69
CA ALA A 34 13.81 20.47 3.35
C ALA A 34 14.99 20.42 2.36
N VAL A 35 14.83 19.62 1.28
CA VAL A 35 15.83 19.51 0.22
C VAL A 35 15.73 20.74 -0.69
N PRO A 36 16.78 21.52 -0.89
CA PRO A 36 16.78 22.65 -1.83
C PRO A 36 16.72 22.17 -3.28
N LEU A 37 15.92 22.84 -4.11
CA LEU A 37 15.90 22.72 -5.56
C LEU A 37 17.30 23.01 -6.13
N GLY A 38 18.06 21.98 -6.48
CA GLY A 38 19.41 22.11 -7.02
C GLY A 38 20.28 20.84 -6.96
N VAL A 39 19.79 19.74 -6.44
CA VAL A 39 20.60 18.51 -6.29
C VAL A 39 20.49 17.61 -7.51
N ARG A 40 21.13 17.99 -8.59
CA ARG A 40 21.46 17.12 -9.74
C ARG A 40 22.76 16.35 -9.50
N SER A 41 23.10 15.88 -8.34
CA SER A 41 24.36 15.10 -8.20
C SER A 41 24.69 14.60 -6.78
N ALA A 42 23.70 14.17 -5.97
CA ALA A 42 24.02 13.66 -4.64
C ALA A 42 23.43 12.27 -4.32
N LEU A 43 22.81 11.61 -5.30
CA LEU A 43 22.39 10.18 -5.20
C LEU A 43 23.26 9.29 -6.10
N ALA A 44 24.56 9.60 -6.25
CA ALA A 44 25.52 8.78 -6.96
C ALA A 44 26.08 7.68 -6.04
N GLY A 45 25.22 6.80 -5.56
CA GLY A 45 25.54 5.40 -5.33
C GLY A 45 25.22 4.66 -6.64
N ASP A 46 25.95 3.60 -6.97
CA ASP A 46 25.72 2.79 -8.18
C ASP A 46 24.33 2.09 -8.20
N ASN A 47 23.54 2.20 -7.10
CA ASN A 47 22.25 1.55 -6.92
C ASN A 47 21.10 2.35 -7.54
N ALA A 48 20.16 1.63 -8.16
CA ALA A 48 18.97 2.24 -8.74
C ALA A 48 18.07 2.88 -7.69
N THR A 49 17.26 3.86 -8.09
CA THR A 49 16.34 4.58 -7.23
C THR A 49 14.93 4.00 -7.33
N TYR A 50 14.40 3.63 -6.18
CA TYR A 50 13.02 3.18 -6.00
C TYR A 50 12.18 4.25 -5.33
N PHE A 51 11.15 4.74 -6.04
CA PHE A 51 10.24 5.77 -5.58
C PHE A 51 8.88 5.16 -5.23
N THR A 52 8.53 5.15 -3.96
CA THR A 52 7.47 4.32 -3.41
C THR A 52 6.69 4.99 -2.28
N TRP A 53 5.71 4.29 -1.77
CA TRP A 53 4.93 4.65 -0.58
C TRP A 53 5.80 4.63 0.68
N GLY A 54 5.44 5.47 1.65
CA GLY A 54 6.07 5.39 2.97
C GLY A 54 5.90 4.01 3.61
N GLY A 55 7.01 3.47 4.12
CA GLY A 55 7.06 2.13 4.71
C GLY A 55 7.59 1.04 3.78
N TYR A 56 7.54 1.21 2.46
CA TYR A 56 8.11 0.28 1.49
C TYR A 56 9.63 0.44 1.30
N ASP A 57 10.26 1.29 2.09
CA ASP A 57 11.70 1.39 2.28
C ASP A 57 12.21 0.30 3.25
N ASP A 58 11.77 -0.94 3.03
CA ASP A 58 12.04 -2.12 3.85
C ASP A 58 12.99 -3.08 3.13
N ASP A 59 14.21 -3.21 3.66
CA ASP A 59 15.27 -4.04 3.09
C ASP A 59 14.87 -5.52 2.92
N GLY A 60 13.90 -6.01 3.70
CA GLY A 60 13.39 -7.37 3.59
C GLY A 60 12.72 -7.66 2.24
N MET A 61 12.10 -6.66 1.63
CA MET A 61 11.52 -6.76 0.29
C MET A 61 12.58 -6.81 -0.82
N PHE A 62 13.80 -6.39 -0.52
CA PHE A 62 14.89 -6.25 -1.48
C PHE A 62 16.03 -7.24 -1.24
N ALA A 63 15.81 -8.31 -0.46
CA ALA A 63 16.86 -9.27 -0.15
C ALA A 63 17.61 -9.81 -1.40
N PRO A 64 16.94 -10.17 -2.53
CA PRO A 64 17.65 -10.58 -3.74
C PRO A 64 18.46 -9.45 -4.39
N TYR A 65 17.93 -8.21 -4.40
CA TYR A 65 18.65 -7.04 -4.89
C TYR A 65 19.89 -6.74 -4.06
N ILE A 66 19.76 -6.76 -2.73
CA ILE A 66 20.86 -6.52 -1.78
C ILE A 66 21.95 -7.57 -1.93
N ALA A 67 21.57 -8.83 -2.14
CA ALA A 67 22.53 -9.92 -2.37
C ALA A 67 23.36 -9.71 -3.64
N GLN A 68 22.76 -9.12 -4.69
CA GLN A 68 23.43 -8.83 -5.96
C GLN A 68 24.28 -7.57 -5.92
N HIS A 69 23.79 -6.49 -5.27
CA HIS A 69 24.40 -5.15 -5.32
C HIS A 69 25.16 -4.76 -4.06
N GLY A 70 25.08 -5.57 -2.99
CA GLY A 70 25.76 -5.31 -1.71
C GLY A 70 25.11 -4.23 -0.84
N GLY A 71 23.94 -3.70 -1.27
CA GLY A 71 23.13 -2.71 -0.54
C GLY A 71 21.75 -2.55 -1.15
N PRO A 72 20.81 -1.92 -0.44
CA PRO A 72 19.44 -1.69 -0.93
C PRO A 72 19.41 -0.66 -2.08
N PRO A 73 18.30 -0.56 -2.81
CA PRO A 73 18.04 0.58 -3.69
C PRO A 73 18.11 1.92 -2.95
N ASN A 74 18.26 3.00 -3.69
CA ASN A 74 18.08 4.34 -3.13
C ASN A 74 16.58 4.60 -2.94
N TYR A 75 16.11 4.60 -1.69
CA TYR A 75 14.69 4.82 -1.39
C TYR A 75 14.32 6.29 -1.42
N VAL A 76 13.23 6.62 -2.08
CA VAL A 76 12.53 7.90 -1.98
C VAL A 76 11.04 7.60 -1.82
N THR A 77 10.37 8.30 -0.91
CA THR A 77 8.97 8.03 -0.59
C THR A 77 8.04 9.18 -0.96
N TYR A 78 6.78 8.83 -1.19
CA TYR A 78 5.66 9.76 -1.33
C TYR A 78 4.51 9.33 -0.40
N GLY A 79 3.66 10.29 -0.05
CA GLY A 79 2.50 10.05 0.81
C GLY A 79 1.28 9.52 0.05
N ASP A 80 1.15 9.87 -1.25
CA ASP A 80 0.11 9.38 -2.14
C ASP A 80 0.57 9.40 -3.61
N ALA A 81 -0.18 8.71 -4.49
CA ALA A 81 0.14 8.58 -5.91
C ALA A 81 0.15 9.93 -6.65
N GLU A 82 -0.70 10.89 -6.24
CA GLU A 82 -0.75 12.23 -6.82
C GLU A 82 0.51 13.03 -6.53
N GLU A 83 0.99 12.98 -5.29
CA GLU A 83 2.26 13.59 -4.89
C GLU A 83 3.41 13.01 -5.73
N GLY A 84 3.43 11.66 -5.86
CA GLY A 84 4.44 10.95 -6.65
C GLY A 84 4.47 11.41 -8.10
N LEU A 85 3.31 11.39 -8.77
CA LEU A 85 3.17 11.81 -10.16
C LEU A 85 3.53 13.30 -10.36
N THR A 86 3.10 14.17 -9.44
CA THR A 86 3.40 15.61 -9.48
C THR A 86 4.90 15.89 -9.35
N LYS A 87 5.61 15.21 -8.45
CA LYS A 87 7.07 15.32 -8.33
C LYS A 87 7.78 14.93 -9.62
N MET A 88 7.35 13.84 -10.26
CA MET A 88 7.93 13.40 -11.53
C MET A 88 7.62 14.37 -12.67
N LYS A 89 6.38 14.90 -12.75
CA LYS A 89 6.01 15.98 -13.71
C LYS A 89 6.85 17.25 -13.52
N ALA A 90 7.29 17.53 -12.29
CA ALA A 90 8.20 18.64 -11.97
C ALA A 90 9.68 18.34 -12.32
N GLY A 91 9.99 17.18 -12.91
CA GLY A 91 11.32 16.81 -13.37
C GLY A 91 12.12 15.94 -12.40
N PHE A 92 11.47 15.35 -11.39
CA PHE A 92 12.10 14.33 -10.56
C PHE A 92 12.16 13.01 -11.32
N VAL A 93 13.37 12.55 -11.65
CA VAL A 93 13.62 11.33 -12.40
C VAL A 93 14.07 10.23 -11.46
N VAL A 94 13.48 9.05 -11.61
CA VAL A 94 13.74 7.85 -10.80
C VAL A 94 13.94 6.65 -11.73
N ASP A 95 14.31 5.50 -11.20
CA ASP A 95 14.43 4.29 -12.01
C ASP A 95 13.12 3.52 -12.03
N VAL A 96 12.56 3.23 -10.85
CA VAL A 96 11.30 2.49 -10.68
C VAL A 96 10.40 3.22 -9.71
N THR A 97 9.10 3.17 -9.96
CA THR A 97 8.07 3.71 -9.06
C THR A 97 6.95 2.69 -8.84
N HIS A 98 6.13 2.92 -7.81
CA HIS A 98 5.18 1.95 -7.26
C HIS A 98 3.74 2.50 -7.20
N PRO A 99 3.05 2.72 -8.33
CA PRO A 99 1.63 3.07 -8.35
C PRO A 99 0.72 1.86 -8.13
N CYS A 100 -0.57 2.11 -7.92
CA CYS A 100 -1.58 1.07 -7.93
C CYS A 100 -2.27 0.95 -9.30
N SER A 101 -3.00 -0.12 -9.54
CA SER A 101 -3.57 -0.47 -10.86
C SER A 101 -4.56 0.55 -11.41
N ASN A 102 -5.29 1.25 -10.55
CA ASN A 102 -6.18 2.35 -10.93
C ASN A 102 -5.43 3.56 -11.52
N ASP A 103 -4.14 3.70 -11.22
CA ASP A 103 -3.32 4.81 -11.72
C ASP A 103 -2.65 4.53 -13.09
N ILE A 104 -2.67 3.28 -13.57
CA ILE A 104 -1.93 2.85 -14.76
C ILE A 104 -2.17 3.76 -15.97
N PRO A 105 -3.43 4.04 -16.40
CA PRO A 105 -3.64 4.86 -17.60
C PRO A 105 -3.08 6.26 -17.45
N ARG A 106 -3.36 6.92 -16.32
CA ARG A 106 -2.94 8.29 -16.05
C ARG A 106 -1.42 8.43 -15.98
N TRP A 107 -0.75 7.47 -15.36
CA TRP A 107 0.71 7.46 -15.29
C TRP A 107 1.33 7.18 -16.66
N LYS A 108 0.80 6.20 -17.39
CA LYS A 108 1.22 5.89 -18.75
C LYS A 108 1.02 7.08 -19.70
N ASP A 109 -0.14 7.74 -19.65
CA ASP A 109 -0.48 8.89 -20.49
C ASP A 109 0.36 10.14 -20.16
N SER A 110 0.98 10.20 -18.99
CA SER A 110 1.95 11.24 -18.64
C SER A 110 3.17 11.28 -19.56
N GLY A 111 3.44 10.18 -20.30
CA GLY A 111 4.58 10.03 -21.19
C GLY A 111 5.94 9.95 -20.47
N MET A 112 5.96 9.71 -19.16
CA MET A 112 7.19 9.58 -18.36
C MET A 112 7.68 8.15 -18.20
N PHE A 113 6.88 7.15 -18.60
CA PHE A 113 7.18 5.74 -18.41
C PHE A 113 7.49 5.03 -19.71
N GLN A 114 8.03 3.83 -19.61
CA GLN A 114 8.32 2.94 -20.73
C GLN A 114 7.81 1.53 -20.46
N GLY A 115 7.47 0.80 -21.54
CA GLY A 115 7.18 -0.62 -21.46
C GLY A 115 8.46 -1.41 -21.17
N MET A 116 8.39 -2.31 -20.22
CA MET A 116 9.48 -3.23 -19.87
C MET A 116 9.55 -4.36 -20.88
N ASP A 117 10.77 -4.76 -21.25
CA ASP A 117 11.04 -5.94 -22.08
C ASP A 117 10.80 -7.20 -21.24
N LYS A 118 9.80 -8.00 -21.64
CA LYS A 118 9.46 -9.26 -20.98
C LYS A 118 10.61 -10.25 -20.91
N GLY A 119 11.52 -10.22 -21.90
CA GLY A 119 12.71 -11.06 -21.91
C GLY A 119 13.71 -10.78 -20.78
N ARG A 120 13.58 -9.63 -20.11
CA ARG A 120 14.40 -9.23 -18.95
C ARG A 120 13.69 -9.44 -17.60
N LEU A 121 12.42 -9.86 -17.58
CA LEU A 121 11.60 -10.07 -16.40
C LEU A 121 11.72 -11.53 -15.96
N ALA A 122 12.65 -11.81 -15.05
CA ALA A 122 13.05 -13.17 -14.66
C ALA A 122 11.92 -14.03 -14.09
N HIS A 123 10.92 -13.40 -13.48
CA HIS A 123 9.82 -14.08 -12.77
C HIS A 123 8.47 -13.90 -13.45
N TYR A 124 8.44 -13.38 -14.70
CA TYR A 124 7.19 -13.06 -15.40
C TYR A 124 6.20 -14.23 -15.45
N ASP A 125 6.70 -15.42 -15.77
CA ASP A 125 5.89 -16.64 -15.91
C ASP A 125 5.45 -17.25 -14.55
N ASP A 126 6.04 -16.80 -13.45
CA ASP A 126 5.66 -17.21 -12.08
C ASP A 126 4.52 -16.37 -11.51
N LEU A 127 4.15 -15.26 -12.18
CA LEU A 127 3.12 -14.36 -11.69
C LEU A 127 1.73 -14.83 -12.06
N PHE A 128 0.74 -14.43 -11.24
CA PHE A 128 -0.66 -14.66 -11.58
C PHE A 128 -1.03 -13.95 -12.89
N ALA A 129 -1.55 -14.73 -13.85
CA ALA A 129 -1.91 -14.23 -15.18
C ALA A 129 -2.95 -13.09 -15.10
N ASP A 130 -3.89 -13.15 -14.16
CA ASP A 130 -4.92 -12.13 -13.97
C ASP A 130 -4.29 -10.78 -13.60
N LEU A 131 -3.22 -10.77 -12.81
CA LEU A 131 -2.55 -9.55 -12.37
C LEU A 131 -1.65 -8.94 -13.45
N VAL A 132 -0.90 -9.74 -14.21
CA VAL A 132 -0.06 -9.21 -15.29
C VAL A 132 -0.88 -8.68 -16.47
N ASN A 133 -2.15 -9.10 -16.57
CA ASN A 133 -3.07 -8.68 -17.62
C ASN A 133 -4.14 -7.68 -17.15
N LEU A 134 -3.91 -6.99 -16.04
CA LEU A 134 -4.79 -5.90 -15.60
C LEU A 134 -4.96 -4.85 -16.72
N PRO A 135 -6.11 -4.17 -16.80
CA PRO A 135 -6.37 -3.17 -17.83
C PRO A 135 -5.26 -2.11 -17.91
N GLY A 136 -4.65 -1.97 -19.09
CA GLY A 136 -3.56 -1.04 -19.34
C GLY A 136 -2.17 -1.50 -18.92
N ALA A 137 -2.05 -2.63 -18.20
CA ALA A 137 -0.77 -3.13 -17.69
C ALA A 137 0.22 -3.55 -18.77
N ASN A 138 -0.25 -3.95 -19.96
CA ASN A 138 0.60 -4.33 -21.08
C ASN A 138 -0.01 -3.94 -22.43
N ASP A 139 0.83 -3.83 -23.44
CA ASP A 139 0.46 -3.68 -24.84
C ASP A 139 1.63 -4.13 -25.76
N ASN A 140 1.59 -3.75 -27.05
CA ASN A 140 2.63 -4.10 -28.02
C ASN A 140 4.01 -3.49 -27.71
N ALA A 141 4.08 -2.45 -26.87
CA ALA A 141 5.34 -1.81 -26.48
C ALA A 141 6.00 -2.49 -25.25
N GLY A 142 5.30 -3.44 -24.60
CA GLY A 142 5.83 -4.21 -23.48
C GLY A 142 4.92 -4.25 -22.26
N GLN A 143 5.51 -4.58 -21.11
CA GLN A 143 4.84 -4.59 -19.81
C GLN A 143 5.03 -3.21 -19.15
N TRP A 144 3.97 -2.42 -19.07
CA TRP A 144 4.01 -1.07 -18.48
C TRP A 144 3.92 -1.10 -16.95
N PHE A 145 3.11 -2.00 -16.42
CA PHE A 145 2.87 -2.18 -14.99
C PHE A 145 3.16 -3.62 -14.61
N MET A 146 4.14 -3.82 -13.75
CA MET A 146 4.51 -5.12 -13.24
C MET A 146 3.86 -5.30 -11.86
N PRO A 147 2.83 -6.15 -11.71
CA PRO A 147 2.15 -6.32 -10.42
C PRO A 147 3.15 -6.81 -9.38
N PHE A 148 3.04 -6.27 -8.18
CA PHE A 148 3.91 -6.62 -7.07
C PHE A 148 3.12 -7.16 -5.89
N ASP A 149 2.37 -6.30 -5.23
CA ASP A 149 1.58 -6.65 -4.06
C ASP A 149 0.11 -6.29 -4.25
N TRP A 150 -0.73 -6.92 -3.45
CA TRP A 150 -2.15 -6.67 -3.45
C TRP A 150 -2.76 -6.98 -2.09
N GLY A 151 -3.91 -6.40 -1.81
CA GLY A 151 -4.58 -6.60 -0.55
C GLY A 151 -6.00 -6.08 -0.54
N ALA A 152 -6.48 -5.84 0.66
CA ALA A 152 -7.77 -5.24 0.90
C ALA A 152 -7.65 -4.08 1.88
N THR A 153 -8.53 -3.10 1.70
CA THR A 153 -8.87 -2.08 2.68
C THR A 153 -10.20 -2.50 3.31
N SER A 154 -10.21 -2.63 4.63
CA SER A 154 -11.40 -2.99 5.38
C SER A 154 -11.35 -2.43 6.81
N ILE A 155 -12.26 -2.86 7.67
CA ILE A 155 -12.31 -2.42 9.05
C ILE A 155 -11.50 -3.37 9.91
N THR A 156 -10.42 -2.87 10.55
CA THR A 156 -9.83 -3.54 11.70
C THR A 156 -10.52 -3.07 12.98
N TYR A 157 -10.93 -4.01 13.82
CA TYR A 157 -11.56 -3.67 15.09
C TYR A 157 -11.10 -4.57 16.25
N ARG A 158 -11.11 -4.01 17.45
CA ARG A 158 -10.82 -4.70 18.71
C ARG A 158 -12.05 -5.53 19.13
N THR A 159 -11.94 -6.86 19.06
CA THR A 159 -13.07 -7.77 19.38
C THR A 159 -13.42 -7.82 20.87
N ASP A 160 -12.48 -7.38 21.72
CA ASP A 160 -12.68 -7.25 23.16
C ASP A 160 -13.32 -5.91 23.57
N LEU A 161 -13.38 -4.92 22.65
CA LEU A 161 -13.92 -3.58 22.90
C LEU A 161 -15.13 -3.24 22.03
N VAL A 162 -15.35 -3.98 20.95
CA VAL A 162 -16.45 -3.78 20.00
C VAL A 162 -17.39 -4.97 20.04
N ASP A 163 -18.63 -4.73 20.44
CA ASP A 163 -19.69 -5.72 20.42
C ASP A 163 -20.61 -5.48 19.22
N LEU A 164 -20.67 -6.44 18.32
CA LEU A 164 -21.55 -6.42 17.16
C LEU A 164 -23.00 -6.83 17.47
N GLU A 165 -23.30 -7.27 18.69
CA GLU A 165 -24.64 -7.72 19.11
C GLU A 165 -25.22 -8.80 18.18
N GLY A 166 -24.35 -9.67 17.65
CA GLY A 166 -24.74 -10.72 16.70
C GLY A 166 -25.03 -10.22 15.28
N LYS A 167 -24.82 -8.95 14.96
CA LYS A 167 -24.96 -8.42 13.60
C LYS A 167 -23.80 -8.88 12.73
N ALA A 168 -24.05 -8.97 11.44
CA ALA A 168 -23.00 -9.22 10.44
C ALA A 168 -22.03 -8.03 10.37
N GLU A 169 -20.76 -8.33 10.05
CA GLU A 169 -19.78 -7.30 9.72
C GLU A 169 -20.21 -6.50 8.49
N SER A 170 -20.06 -5.19 8.56
CA SER A 170 -20.54 -4.24 7.56
C SER A 170 -19.80 -2.92 7.71
N TRP A 171 -19.66 -2.16 6.65
CA TRP A 171 -19.19 -0.78 6.71
C TRP A 171 -20.06 0.12 7.61
N GLU A 172 -21.33 -0.29 7.86
CA GLU A 172 -22.23 0.40 8.79
C GLU A 172 -21.70 0.43 10.24
N MET A 173 -20.77 -0.46 10.61
CA MET A 173 -20.12 -0.47 11.92
C MET A 173 -19.49 0.89 12.26
N LEU A 174 -18.97 1.61 11.27
CA LEU A 174 -18.35 2.93 11.42
C LEU A 174 -19.34 4.03 11.86
N PHE A 175 -20.63 3.76 11.80
CA PHE A 175 -21.69 4.71 12.14
C PHE A 175 -22.35 4.42 13.49
N ASP A 176 -21.89 3.39 14.20
CA ASP A 176 -22.45 3.05 15.52
C ASP A 176 -22.13 4.16 16.53
N PRO A 177 -23.15 4.83 17.11
CA PRO A 177 -22.95 5.96 17.99
C PRO A 177 -22.20 5.59 19.30
N ARG A 178 -22.15 4.31 19.67
CA ARG A 178 -21.39 3.82 20.84
C ARG A 178 -19.88 4.06 20.70
N TYR A 179 -19.40 4.08 19.46
CA TYR A 179 -17.96 4.22 19.13
C TYR A 179 -17.60 5.59 18.56
N LYS A 180 -18.51 6.57 18.63
CA LYS A 180 -18.24 7.94 18.19
C LYS A 180 -17.01 8.51 18.85
N GLY A 181 -16.09 9.05 18.04
CA GLY A 181 -14.82 9.60 18.53
C GLY A 181 -13.76 8.55 18.92
N LYS A 182 -14.01 7.26 18.56
CA LYS A 182 -13.07 6.15 18.73
C LYS A 182 -12.77 5.45 17.41
N ILE A 183 -13.04 6.11 16.28
CA ILE A 183 -12.86 5.59 14.93
C ILE A 183 -11.73 6.33 14.27
N ALA A 184 -10.87 5.60 13.55
CA ALA A 184 -9.87 6.17 12.68
C ALA A 184 -10.12 5.71 11.23
N VAL A 185 -9.64 6.52 10.27
CA VAL A 185 -9.71 6.19 8.85
C VAL A 185 -8.40 6.58 8.17
N ILE A 186 -8.09 5.92 7.06
CA ILE A 186 -6.97 6.26 6.18
C ILE A 186 -7.21 7.65 5.60
N ASP A 187 -6.21 8.52 5.66
CA ASP A 187 -6.24 9.87 5.10
C ASP A 187 -5.96 9.84 3.59
N SER A 188 -6.83 9.13 2.89
CA SER A 188 -6.77 8.94 1.43
C SER A 188 -8.17 8.78 0.88
N ALA A 189 -8.49 9.51 -0.18
CA ALA A 189 -9.74 9.33 -0.89
C ALA A 189 -9.78 7.96 -1.57
N ALA A 190 -8.67 7.50 -2.14
CA ALA A 190 -8.55 6.20 -2.80
C ALA A 190 -8.87 5.01 -1.88
N ASP A 191 -8.81 5.20 -0.56
CA ASP A 191 -9.20 4.20 0.43
C ASP A 191 -10.56 4.55 1.06
N THR A 192 -10.58 5.58 1.92
CA THR A 192 -11.74 5.87 2.77
C THR A 192 -12.97 6.27 1.98
N TRP A 193 -12.83 7.11 0.95
CA TRP A 193 -13.96 7.53 0.14
C TRP A 193 -14.51 6.35 -0.69
N TYR A 194 -13.63 5.52 -1.27
CA TYR A 194 -14.05 4.34 -2.04
C TYR A 194 -14.72 3.27 -1.16
N CYS A 195 -14.28 3.07 0.09
CA CYS A 195 -15.00 2.24 1.06
C CYS A 195 -16.43 2.74 1.30
N MET A 196 -16.62 4.05 1.37
CA MET A 196 -17.96 4.64 1.52
C MET A 196 -18.76 4.55 0.23
N ALA A 197 -18.13 4.55 -0.95
CA ALA A 197 -18.79 4.30 -2.22
C ALA A 197 -19.38 2.88 -2.28
N ILE A 198 -18.62 1.90 -1.82
CA ILE A 198 -19.12 0.50 -1.69
C ILE A 198 -20.35 0.45 -0.78
N LEU A 199 -20.29 1.09 0.39
CA LEU A 199 -21.44 1.15 1.30
C LEU A 199 -22.64 1.88 0.68
N ALA A 200 -22.40 2.88 -0.17
CA ALA A 200 -23.46 3.59 -0.91
C ALA A 200 -24.10 2.74 -2.02
N GLY A 201 -23.57 1.54 -2.27
CA GLY A 201 -24.00 0.68 -3.38
C GLY A 201 -23.54 1.18 -4.75
N VAL A 202 -22.45 1.95 -4.79
CA VAL A 202 -21.82 2.43 -6.01
C VAL A 202 -20.93 1.34 -6.59
N ASP A 203 -21.07 1.06 -7.87
CA ASP A 203 -20.22 0.11 -8.59
C ASP A 203 -18.90 0.80 -8.99
N ILE A 204 -17.90 0.70 -8.14
CA ILE A 204 -16.57 1.29 -8.37
C ILE A 204 -15.78 0.58 -9.48
N GLY A 205 -16.24 -0.56 -9.97
CA GLY A 205 -15.72 -1.27 -11.14
C GLY A 205 -16.13 -0.63 -12.47
N LYS A 206 -16.73 0.58 -12.44
CA LYS A 206 -17.16 1.36 -13.61
C LYS A 206 -16.75 2.83 -13.49
N PRO A 207 -16.74 3.58 -14.61
CA PRO A 207 -16.62 5.02 -14.55
C PRO A 207 -17.72 5.64 -13.67
N LEU A 208 -17.32 6.46 -12.71
CA LEU A 208 -18.21 7.08 -11.74
C LEU A 208 -18.93 8.28 -12.34
N THR A 209 -20.20 8.44 -11.96
CA THR A 209 -21.03 9.59 -12.33
C THR A 209 -21.05 10.64 -11.23
N GLY A 210 -21.54 11.84 -11.56
CA GLY A 210 -21.76 12.89 -10.56
C GLY A 210 -22.68 12.45 -9.41
N ASP A 211 -23.73 11.67 -9.71
CA ASP A 211 -24.67 11.14 -8.73
C ASP A 211 -24.02 10.13 -7.78
N ASP A 212 -23.08 9.31 -8.28
CA ASP A 212 -22.32 8.37 -7.45
C ASP A 212 -21.41 9.11 -6.45
N ILE A 213 -20.78 10.18 -6.92
CA ILE A 213 -19.96 11.05 -6.07
C ILE A 213 -20.83 11.72 -4.99
N ASP A 214 -21.99 12.26 -5.35
CA ASP A 214 -22.87 12.92 -4.40
C ASP A 214 -23.43 11.96 -3.34
N LYS A 215 -23.81 10.74 -3.72
CA LYS A 215 -24.23 9.69 -2.78
C LYS A 215 -23.12 9.34 -1.80
N THR A 216 -21.89 9.16 -2.29
CA THR A 216 -20.74 8.83 -1.46
C THR A 216 -20.40 9.97 -0.51
N ASN A 217 -20.37 11.20 -1.01
CA ASN A 217 -20.13 12.41 -0.20
C ASN A 217 -21.16 12.58 0.92
N ALA A 218 -22.41 12.18 0.69
CA ALA A 218 -23.44 12.20 1.74
C ALA A 218 -23.12 11.23 2.88
N LEU A 219 -22.54 10.06 2.58
CA LEU A 219 -22.06 9.13 3.61
C LEU A 219 -20.78 9.63 4.29
N MET A 220 -19.84 10.19 3.53
CA MET A 220 -18.63 10.79 4.10
C MET A 220 -18.96 11.91 5.10
N LYS A 221 -19.93 12.78 4.80
CA LYS A 221 -20.42 13.82 5.72
C LYS A 221 -21.03 13.23 7.01
N LYS A 222 -21.66 12.05 6.93
CA LYS A 222 -22.19 11.34 8.11
C LYS A 222 -21.06 10.64 8.89
N LEU A 223 -20.04 10.13 8.19
CA LEU A 223 -18.89 9.47 8.81
C LEU A 223 -18.01 10.47 9.57
N ARG A 224 -17.79 11.67 9.01
CA ARG A 224 -16.88 12.68 9.55
C ARG A 224 -17.01 12.92 11.07
N PRO A 225 -18.21 13.11 11.65
CA PRO A 225 -18.38 13.33 13.09
C PRO A 225 -18.11 12.10 13.96
N GLN A 226 -17.99 10.90 13.38
CA GLN A 226 -17.62 9.67 14.09
C GLN A 226 -16.10 9.56 14.25
N VAL A 227 -15.35 10.11 13.27
CA VAL A 227 -13.91 9.94 13.13
C VAL A 227 -13.15 10.85 14.09
N ARG A 228 -12.24 10.26 14.86
CA ARG A 228 -11.26 10.94 15.71
C ARG A 228 -9.97 11.26 14.95
N MET A 229 -9.53 10.35 14.06
CA MET A 229 -8.22 10.42 13.42
C MET A 229 -8.34 10.09 11.93
N PHE A 230 -7.79 10.96 11.10
CA PHE A 230 -7.43 10.69 9.71
C PHE A 230 -5.91 10.54 9.67
N THR A 231 -5.40 9.42 9.16
CA THR A 231 -3.95 9.17 9.19
C THR A 231 -3.49 8.19 8.13
N ASN A 232 -2.29 8.42 7.60
CA ASN A 232 -1.51 7.49 6.80
C ASN A 232 -0.33 6.90 7.60
N ASP A 233 -0.16 7.30 8.88
CA ASP A 233 0.82 6.72 9.80
C ASP A 233 0.21 5.50 10.51
N MET A 234 0.41 4.32 9.92
CA MET A 234 -0.11 3.07 10.47
C MET A 234 0.54 2.70 11.81
N THR A 235 1.76 3.15 12.09
CA THR A 235 2.40 2.92 13.39
C THR A 235 1.67 3.65 14.51
N SER A 236 1.35 4.93 14.31
CA SER A 236 0.55 5.71 15.27
C SER A 236 -0.87 5.15 15.41
N LEU A 237 -1.47 4.70 14.32
CA LEU A 237 -2.80 4.07 14.33
C LEU A 237 -2.79 2.78 15.15
N GLN A 238 -1.81 1.89 14.91
CA GLN A 238 -1.66 0.63 15.65
C GLN A 238 -1.49 0.88 17.15
N GLN A 239 -0.69 1.89 17.55
CA GLN A 239 -0.53 2.29 18.96
C GLN A 239 -1.84 2.79 19.57
N ALA A 240 -2.62 3.60 18.85
CA ALA A 240 -3.92 4.09 19.30
C ALA A 240 -4.94 2.95 19.43
N MET A 241 -4.89 1.95 18.54
CA MET A 241 -5.73 0.74 18.63
C MET A 241 -5.28 -0.18 19.77
N ALA A 242 -3.99 -0.37 19.97
CA ALA A 242 -3.43 -1.17 21.05
C ALA A 242 -3.84 -0.62 22.42
N SER A 243 -3.82 0.71 22.59
CA SER A 243 -4.24 1.38 23.82
C SER A 243 -5.76 1.40 24.05
N GLY A 244 -6.57 1.13 23.03
CA GLY A 244 -8.03 1.25 23.05
C GLY A 244 -8.55 2.69 22.90
N GLU A 245 -7.69 3.66 22.56
CA GLU A 245 -8.11 5.01 22.17
C GLU A 245 -8.92 4.98 20.87
N ILE A 246 -8.47 4.18 19.91
CA ILE A 246 -9.21 3.79 18.71
C ILE A 246 -9.62 2.33 18.87
N VAL A 247 -10.88 2.03 18.65
CA VAL A 247 -11.40 0.66 18.77
C VAL A 247 -11.74 0.05 17.41
N MET A 248 -11.86 0.88 16.37
CA MET A 248 -12.23 0.50 15.02
C MET A 248 -11.58 1.45 14.01
N ALA A 249 -11.02 0.91 12.95
CA ALA A 249 -10.38 1.74 11.93
C ALA A 249 -10.53 1.14 10.53
N ILE A 250 -10.63 2.00 9.49
CA ILE A 250 -10.34 1.59 8.11
C ILE A 250 -8.82 1.43 8.02
N THR A 251 -8.36 0.24 7.60
CA THR A 251 -6.94 -0.11 7.50
C THR A 251 -6.68 -1.05 6.34
N TRP A 252 -5.42 -1.28 6.07
CA TRP A 252 -4.95 -2.37 5.20
C TRP A 252 -4.65 -3.64 6.02
N ASN A 253 -4.32 -4.74 5.34
CA ASN A 253 -4.11 -6.06 5.94
C ASN A 253 -2.97 -6.11 6.99
N GLU A 254 -1.93 -5.27 6.89
CA GLU A 254 -0.78 -5.29 7.81
C GLU A 254 -1.16 -4.89 9.25
N THR A 255 -2.17 -4.02 9.42
CA THR A 255 -2.57 -3.54 10.76
C THR A 255 -3.13 -4.65 11.66
N PRO A 256 -4.11 -5.48 11.24
CA PRO A 256 -4.57 -6.58 12.08
C PRO A 256 -3.47 -7.62 12.31
N VAL A 257 -2.57 -7.87 11.35
CA VAL A 257 -1.44 -8.80 11.51
C VAL A 257 -0.48 -8.29 12.58
N ALA A 258 -0.09 -7.01 12.53
CA ALA A 258 0.79 -6.40 13.52
C ALA A 258 0.18 -6.43 14.92
N LEU A 259 -1.09 -6.05 15.08
CA LEU A 259 -1.77 -6.03 16.36
C LEU A 259 -2.00 -7.43 16.95
N ALA A 260 -2.34 -8.41 16.11
CA ALA A 260 -2.47 -9.80 16.55
C ALA A 260 -1.12 -10.38 16.98
N GLY A 261 -0.03 -10.04 16.28
CA GLY A 261 1.34 -10.41 16.66
C GLY A 261 1.78 -9.82 18.00
N GLU A 262 1.20 -8.68 18.42
CA GLU A 262 1.40 -8.07 19.74
C GLU A 262 0.45 -8.64 20.81
N GLY A 263 -0.41 -9.59 20.45
CA GLY A 263 -1.34 -10.27 21.37
C GLY A 263 -2.68 -9.53 21.58
N HIS A 264 -3.00 -8.54 20.75
CA HIS A 264 -4.30 -7.86 20.84
C HIS A 264 -5.41 -8.68 20.18
N ALA A 265 -6.58 -8.67 20.78
CA ALA A 265 -7.78 -9.31 20.25
C ALA A 265 -8.37 -8.43 19.12
N VAL A 266 -7.94 -8.66 17.90
CA VAL A 266 -8.36 -7.90 16.72
C VAL A 266 -8.93 -8.81 15.63
N ARG A 267 -9.75 -8.22 14.78
CA ARG A 267 -10.27 -8.86 13.57
C ARG A 267 -10.26 -7.88 12.41
N PHE A 268 -9.93 -8.39 11.22
CA PHE A 268 -10.13 -7.72 9.95
C PHE A 268 -11.51 -8.11 9.44
N ALA A 269 -12.42 -7.18 9.31
CA ALA A 269 -13.80 -7.45 8.98
C ALA A 269 -13.95 -7.94 7.53
N GLY A 270 -14.87 -8.89 7.33
CA GLY A 270 -15.42 -9.22 6.02
C GLY A 270 -16.78 -8.54 5.83
N PRO A 271 -16.83 -7.25 5.44
CA PRO A 271 -18.09 -6.54 5.32
C PRO A 271 -19.03 -7.24 4.34
N LYS A 272 -20.31 -7.35 4.69
CA LYS A 272 -21.34 -7.97 3.81
C LYS A 272 -21.46 -7.26 2.45
N GLU A 273 -21.07 -6.00 2.37
CA GLU A 273 -21.04 -5.21 1.14
C GLU A 273 -19.78 -5.50 0.29
N GLY A 274 -18.81 -6.25 0.82
CA GLY A 274 -17.50 -6.49 0.25
C GLY A 274 -16.43 -5.49 0.73
N ALA A 275 -15.18 -5.91 0.73
CA ALA A 275 -14.03 -5.07 1.02
C ALA A 275 -13.59 -4.33 -0.26
N LEU A 276 -12.89 -3.20 -0.10
CA LEU A 276 -12.14 -2.60 -1.20
C LEU A 276 -10.86 -3.42 -1.41
N THR A 277 -10.62 -3.88 -2.63
CA THR A 277 -9.39 -4.57 -3.00
C THR A 277 -8.53 -3.73 -3.93
N TRP A 278 -7.23 -3.92 -3.87
CA TRP A 278 -6.26 -3.17 -4.66
C TRP A 278 -5.09 -4.06 -5.07
N CYS A 279 -4.45 -3.68 -6.18
CA CYS A 279 -3.21 -4.27 -6.65
C CYS A 279 -2.26 -3.13 -7.00
N CYS A 280 -1.10 -3.08 -6.36
CA CYS A 280 -0.06 -2.13 -6.67
C CYS A 280 1.12 -2.83 -7.35
N GLY A 281 1.96 -2.08 -8.03
CA GLY A 281 3.01 -2.66 -8.84
C GLY A 281 4.02 -1.64 -9.32
N LEU A 282 4.90 -2.07 -10.20
CA LEU A 282 6.09 -1.34 -10.56
C LEU A 282 5.96 -0.78 -11.97
N MET A 283 6.30 0.50 -12.13
CA MET A 283 6.45 1.15 -13.43
C MET A 283 7.86 1.71 -13.58
N MET A 284 8.44 1.57 -14.77
CA MET A 284 9.80 2.00 -15.06
C MET A 284 9.79 3.36 -15.73
N HIS A 285 10.58 4.32 -15.20
CA HIS A 285 10.71 5.63 -15.81
C HIS A 285 11.45 5.52 -17.16
N LYS A 286 10.98 6.25 -18.18
CA LYS A 286 11.59 6.16 -19.53
C LYS A 286 13.04 6.65 -19.59
N ASP A 287 13.38 7.60 -18.71
CA ASP A 287 14.70 8.19 -18.59
C ASP A 287 15.44 7.64 -17.35
N ALA A 288 15.14 6.38 -16.95
CA ALA A 288 15.76 5.72 -15.80
C ALA A 288 17.29 5.84 -15.87
N PRO A 289 17.94 6.50 -14.88
CA PRO A 289 19.38 6.70 -14.88
C PRO A 289 20.19 5.41 -14.81
N ASN A 290 19.63 4.38 -14.14
CA ASN A 290 20.22 3.05 -14.02
C ASN A 290 19.22 1.99 -14.50
N LEU A 291 19.11 1.83 -15.82
CA LEU A 291 18.14 0.92 -16.44
C LEU A 291 18.35 -0.55 -16.03
N ASP A 292 19.59 -1.01 -15.88
CA ASP A 292 19.88 -2.39 -15.47
C ASP A 292 19.46 -2.59 -14.00
N GLY A 293 19.82 -1.66 -13.13
CA GLY A 293 19.38 -1.68 -11.74
C GLY A 293 17.87 -1.55 -11.57
N ALA A 294 17.17 -0.86 -12.49
CA ALA A 294 15.71 -0.82 -12.52
C ALA A 294 15.09 -2.21 -12.75
N TYR A 295 15.62 -2.97 -13.74
CA TYR A 295 15.19 -4.36 -13.94
C TYR A 295 15.54 -5.26 -12.74
N ASP A 296 16.69 -5.03 -12.10
CA ASP A 296 17.08 -5.79 -10.92
C ASP A 296 16.13 -5.52 -9.73
N ILE A 297 15.65 -4.28 -9.55
CA ILE A 297 14.60 -3.95 -8.59
C ILE A 297 13.32 -4.72 -8.93
N VAL A 298 12.85 -4.66 -10.18
CA VAL A 298 11.61 -5.34 -10.60
C VAL A 298 11.73 -6.84 -10.40
N ASN A 299 12.85 -7.44 -10.77
CA ASN A 299 13.09 -8.88 -10.59
C ASN A 299 13.18 -9.28 -9.12
N ALA A 300 13.84 -8.48 -8.28
CA ALA A 300 13.89 -8.74 -6.85
C ALA A 300 12.49 -8.70 -6.23
N MET A 301 11.72 -7.64 -6.51
CA MET A 301 10.39 -7.43 -5.93
C MET A 301 9.37 -8.47 -6.42
N THR A 302 9.50 -8.99 -7.63
CA THR A 302 8.61 -10.04 -8.16
C THR A 302 9.09 -11.46 -7.87
N SER A 303 10.20 -11.62 -7.14
CA SER A 303 10.73 -12.93 -6.78
C SER A 303 9.82 -13.68 -5.79
N ARG A 304 9.98 -15.01 -5.76
CA ARG A 304 9.30 -15.85 -4.78
C ARG A 304 9.72 -15.50 -3.35
N GLU A 305 11.00 -15.21 -3.14
CA GLU A 305 11.59 -14.88 -1.85
C GLU A 305 10.95 -13.62 -1.26
N THR A 306 10.86 -12.56 -2.05
CA THR A 306 10.16 -11.32 -1.67
C THR A 306 8.67 -11.58 -1.46
N GLY A 307 8.05 -12.43 -2.28
CA GLY A 307 6.65 -12.79 -2.10
C GLY A 307 6.37 -13.46 -0.76
N VAL A 308 7.23 -14.39 -0.34
CA VAL A 308 7.11 -15.01 1.00
C VAL A 308 7.26 -13.96 2.09
N TYR A 309 8.23 -13.05 1.97
CA TYR A 309 8.42 -11.97 2.94
C TYR A 309 7.18 -11.05 3.05
N VAL A 310 6.62 -10.63 1.92
CA VAL A 310 5.43 -9.77 1.88
C VAL A 310 4.22 -10.45 2.51
N ILE A 311 4.01 -11.75 2.24
CA ILE A 311 2.89 -12.52 2.81
C ILE A 311 3.10 -12.68 4.33
N ASP A 312 4.26 -13.17 4.76
CA ASP A 312 4.49 -13.59 6.14
C ASP A 312 4.67 -12.42 7.11
N TRP A 313 5.21 -11.30 6.64
CA TRP A 313 5.53 -10.15 7.51
C TRP A 313 4.57 -8.97 7.35
N TRP A 314 4.03 -8.77 6.13
CA TRP A 314 3.15 -7.65 5.86
C TRP A 314 1.67 -8.05 5.79
N GLY A 315 1.39 -9.35 5.64
CA GLY A 315 0.03 -9.85 5.52
C GLY A 315 -0.65 -9.42 4.21
N TYR A 316 0.13 -9.01 3.21
CA TYR A 316 -0.39 -8.71 1.87
C TYR A 316 -0.32 -9.93 0.98
N GLY A 317 -1.14 -9.98 -0.06
CA GLY A 317 -0.92 -10.88 -1.17
C GLY A 317 0.24 -10.41 -2.04
N HIS A 318 0.79 -11.32 -2.83
CA HIS A 318 1.88 -11.03 -3.73
C HIS A 318 1.59 -11.56 -5.13
N SER A 319 2.18 -10.94 -6.16
CA SER A 319 1.94 -11.35 -7.55
C SER A 319 2.52 -12.71 -7.92
N ASN A 320 3.57 -13.19 -7.23
CA ASN A 320 4.23 -14.46 -7.51
C ASN A 320 3.47 -15.64 -6.90
N ALA A 321 2.87 -16.48 -7.76
CA ALA A 321 2.06 -17.63 -7.34
C ALA A 321 2.87 -18.71 -6.60
N ALA A 322 4.18 -18.80 -6.84
CA ALA A 322 5.04 -19.76 -6.16
C ALA A 322 5.30 -19.39 -4.70
N ALA A 323 5.15 -18.10 -4.31
CA ALA A 323 5.30 -17.66 -2.94
C ALA A 323 4.27 -18.31 -2.01
N PHE A 324 3.01 -18.41 -2.45
CA PHE A 324 1.91 -19.02 -1.67
C PHE A 324 2.10 -20.50 -1.35
N LYS A 325 2.98 -21.19 -2.10
CA LYS A 325 3.31 -22.60 -1.84
C LYS A 325 4.33 -22.77 -0.72
N VAL A 326 5.00 -21.69 -0.32
CA VAL A 326 6.15 -21.70 0.61
C VAL A 326 5.87 -20.86 1.85
N ALA A 327 5.04 -19.81 1.75
CA ALA A 327 4.62 -18.95 2.84
C ALA A 327 4.02 -19.75 4.01
N ASP A 328 4.05 -19.18 5.20
CA ASP A 328 3.54 -19.83 6.42
C ASP A 328 2.04 -20.17 6.27
N PRO A 329 1.65 -21.46 6.35
CA PRO A 329 0.27 -21.87 6.16
C PRO A 329 -0.68 -21.33 7.24
N GLY A 330 -0.17 -21.03 8.44
CA GLY A 330 -0.97 -20.43 9.51
C GLY A 330 -1.31 -18.97 9.19
N ILE A 331 -0.35 -18.23 8.63
CA ILE A 331 -0.57 -16.85 8.17
C ILE A 331 -1.51 -16.83 6.98
N LEU A 332 -1.29 -17.71 5.98
CA LEU A 332 -2.21 -17.82 4.84
C LEU A 332 -3.64 -18.10 5.28
N ALA A 333 -3.84 -19.02 6.22
CA ALA A 333 -5.18 -19.33 6.75
C ALA A 333 -5.78 -18.14 7.53
N GLN A 334 -4.98 -17.42 8.31
CA GLN A 334 -5.41 -16.22 9.03
C GLN A 334 -5.86 -15.11 8.08
N LEU A 335 -5.18 -14.97 6.94
CA LEU A 335 -5.50 -13.99 5.90
C LEU A 335 -6.63 -14.44 4.96
N GLY A 336 -7.03 -15.71 5.02
CA GLY A 336 -8.00 -16.31 4.07
C GLY A 336 -7.42 -16.57 2.69
N LEU A 337 -6.10 -16.66 2.57
CA LEU A 337 -5.35 -16.84 1.32
C LEU A 337 -4.91 -18.30 1.09
N ASP A 338 -5.29 -19.20 1.97
CA ASP A 338 -4.86 -20.61 2.00
C ASP A 338 -5.47 -21.47 0.89
N LYS A 339 -6.56 -21.01 0.26
CA LYS A 339 -7.27 -21.78 -0.78
C LYS A 339 -7.02 -21.23 -2.17
N ASP A 340 -7.51 -20.05 -2.44
CA ASP A 340 -7.41 -19.37 -3.74
C ASP A 340 -7.18 -17.88 -3.51
N PRO A 341 -5.92 -17.44 -3.55
CA PRO A 341 -5.59 -16.04 -3.32
C PRO A 341 -6.24 -15.08 -4.31
N ILE A 342 -6.39 -15.50 -5.58
CA ILE A 342 -7.00 -14.65 -6.61
C ILE A 342 -8.52 -14.60 -6.43
N ALA A 343 -9.16 -15.68 -6.02
CA ALA A 343 -10.58 -15.65 -5.68
C ALA A 343 -10.86 -14.71 -4.49
N TYR A 344 -9.96 -14.63 -3.50
CA TYR A 344 -10.05 -13.64 -2.41
C TYR A 344 -10.02 -12.21 -2.95
N LEU A 345 -9.04 -11.89 -3.80
CA LEU A 345 -8.91 -10.57 -4.41
C LEU A 345 -10.16 -10.20 -5.23
N ASN A 346 -10.67 -11.14 -6.03
CA ASN A 346 -11.83 -10.96 -6.90
C ASN A 346 -13.17 -10.94 -6.13
N ALA A 347 -13.21 -11.43 -4.90
CA ALA A 347 -14.40 -11.37 -4.06
C ALA A 347 -14.67 -9.96 -3.49
N GLY A 348 -13.65 -9.09 -3.49
CA GLY A 348 -13.79 -7.68 -3.15
C GLY A 348 -14.15 -6.80 -4.33
N HIS A 349 -14.13 -5.50 -4.10
CA HIS A 349 -14.39 -4.47 -5.11
C HIS A 349 -13.08 -3.78 -5.48
N MET A 350 -12.60 -3.97 -6.69
CA MET A 350 -11.46 -3.24 -7.22
C MET A 350 -11.93 -2.05 -8.04
N GLY A 351 -11.43 -0.86 -7.69
CA GLY A 351 -11.71 0.36 -8.46
C GLY A 351 -11.09 0.31 -9.85
N VAL A 352 -11.79 0.87 -10.84
CA VAL A 352 -11.21 1.11 -12.16
C VAL A 352 -10.71 2.54 -12.26
N PRO A 353 -9.75 2.79 -13.18
CA PRO A 353 -9.30 4.15 -13.46
C PRO A 353 -10.46 5.08 -13.77
N GLN A 354 -10.46 6.28 -13.19
CA GLN A 354 -11.44 7.32 -13.42
C GLN A 354 -10.84 8.42 -14.30
N ALA A 355 -11.71 9.23 -14.91
CA ALA A 355 -11.29 10.43 -15.62
C ALA A 355 -10.67 11.46 -14.65
N ASP A 356 -9.68 12.24 -15.11
CA ASP A 356 -8.94 13.19 -14.27
C ASP A 356 -9.83 14.22 -13.55
N ASP A 357 -10.91 14.67 -14.17
CA ASP A 357 -11.87 15.61 -13.56
C ASP A 357 -12.70 14.95 -12.46
N VAL A 358 -13.01 13.65 -12.60
CA VAL A 358 -13.70 12.84 -11.60
C VAL A 358 -12.79 12.63 -10.38
N GLU A 359 -11.55 12.19 -10.58
CA GLU A 359 -10.57 12.01 -9.51
C GLU A 359 -10.29 13.34 -8.79
N THR A 360 -10.09 14.41 -9.53
CA THR A 360 -9.90 15.76 -8.97
C THR A 360 -11.09 16.19 -8.11
N ARG A 361 -12.32 15.89 -8.55
CA ARG A 361 -13.53 16.18 -7.77
C ARG A 361 -13.57 15.35 -6.49
N ILE A 362 -13.32 14.05 -6.57
CA ILE A 362 -13.33 13.14 -5.41
C ILE A 362 -12.33 13.62 -4.35
N ASN A 363 -11.09 13.88 -4.75
CA ASN A 363 -10.03 14.33 -3.85
C ASN A 363 -10.37 15.68 -3.20
N ARG A 364 -10.84 16.66 -3.97
CA ARG A 364 -11.27 17.96 -3.46
C ARG A 364 -12.42 17.82 -2.45
N ASP A 365 -13.44 17.03 -2.78
CA ASP A 365 -14.62 16.87 -1.94
C ASP A 365 -14.27 16.08 -0.65
N PHE A 366 -13.37 15.09 -0.74
CA PHE A 366 -12.83 14.39 0.43
C PHE A 366 -12.12 15.35 1.39
N GLU A 367 -11.20 16.19 0.90
CA GLU A 367 -10.50 17.19 1.71
C GLU A 367 -11.45 18.22 2.34
N ALA A 368 -12.44 18.69 1.58
CA ALA A 368 -13.44 19.61 2.10
C ALA A 368 -14.24 18.98 3.25
N ILE A 369 -14.73 17.75 3.08
CA ILE A 369 -15.49 17.03 4.12
C ILE A 369 -14.62 16.74 5.34
N LYS A 370 -13.37 16.31 5.14
CA LYS A 370 -12.41 16.06 6.23
C LYS A 370 -12.22 17.32 7.10
N THR A 371 -12.12 18.48 6.48
CA THR A 371 -11.94 19.77 7.18
C THR A 371 -13.23 20.39 7.69
N GLY A 372 -14.39 19.80 7.39
CA GLY A 372 -15.69 20.19 7.93
C GLY A 372 -16.49 21.18 7.09
N PHE A 373 -16.21 21.24 5.77
CA PHE A 373 -16.92 22.06 4.78
C PHE A 373 -17.86 21.25 3.88
#